data_870afa58c1c2e9d933c91a179ac60485
#
_entry.id   870afa58c1c2e9d933c91a179ac60485
#
_cell.length_a   1.000
_cell.length_b   1.000
_cell.length_c   1.000
_cell.angle_alpha   90.00
_cell.angle_beta   90.00
_cell.angle_gamma   90.00
#
_symmetry.space_group_name_H-M   'P 1'
#
loop_
_entity.id
_entity.type
_entity.pdbx_description
1 polymer ?
#
loop_
_entity_poly.entity_id
_entity_poly.type
_entity_poly.pdbx_seq_one_letter_code
_entity_poly.pdbx_strand_id
1 'polypeptide(L)'
;MNQQTDFFIPLNDSLRLEKLREYNILDTYPEDVFDTIASMASRLFDMPGAFISFVDKNRVFFKANLTSLAAAEVDRKDSLCSLAILQDDVFLLNDTHEHPQLINNPYVAAEGGIRFYAGAPLKTPEGYNMGTICVIDDKPREVTQEQLEMLKTLSKIVIDKLENRLRYRRSIESQVNLMNITLHEIKNPLASINLATDMLRKEASDKPRMNEVIKTSVNRIETRLSDLLKQSELEETDLLLKIEEVDVNEIFTRLLNNFELLARRKKQVIELKYDTTLPKIEVDKAKISDVLHNLVSNAIKYSYPDSVIKIAAREAGYNVHIEIRDEGQGLNRNDVQKLFKKFAILSSKPTGRETSSGLGLSIAKSFVELHKGTIYAMSPGKDKGTTFIVSLPIKYIPDREPEIEY
;
A
#
# COMPACT_ATOMS: atom_id res chain seq x y z
N MET A 1 27.66 -36.93 6.27
CA MET A 1 27.42 -35.46 6.42
C MET A 1 27.61 -34.85 5.04
N ASN A 2 26.50 -34.44 4.42
CA ASN A 2 26.45 -34.08 3.00
C ASN A 2 26.97 -32.66 2.76
N GLN A 3 28.21 -32.54 2.29
CA GLN A 3 28.77 -31.24 1.84
C GLN A 3 28.38 -30.86 0.39
N GLN A 4 27.56 -31.67 -0.31
CA GLN A 4 27.16 -31.42 -1.70
C GLN A 4 25.86 -30.63 -1.89
N THR A 5 25.09 -30.37 -0.85
CA THR A 5 23.76 -29.72 -0.94
C THR A 5 23.78 -28.20 -0.80
N ASP A 6 24.88 -27.60 -0.33
CA ASP A 6 24.97 -26.15 -0.07
C ASP A 6 25.32 -25.29 -1.30
N PHE A 7 25.71 -25.87 -2.41
CA PHE A 7 26.18 -25.12 -3.61
C PHE A 7 25.06 -24.43 -4.41
N PHE A 8 23.78 -24.78 -4.18
CA PHE A 8 22.65 -24.30 -4.97
C PHE A 8 21.68 -23.41 -4.17
N ILE A 9 22.10 -22.89 -3.02
CA ILE A 9 21.25 -22.11 -2.14
C ILE A 9 21.77 -20.66 -2.06
N PRO A 10 20.99 -19.66 -2.51
CA PRO A 10 21.37 -18.26 -2.33
C PRO A 10 21.52 -17.88 -0.85
N LEU A 11 22.41 -16.95 -0.53
CA LEU A 11 22.63 -16.47 0.84
C LEU A 11 21.35 -15.90 1.49
N ASN A 12 20.43 -15.38 0.69
CA ASN A 12 19.17 -14.79 1.12
C ASN A 12 17.95 -15.71 0.89
N ASP A 13 18.16 -17.05 0.78
CA ASP A 13 17.10 -17.99 0.37
C ASP A 13 15.86 -17.97 1.25
N SER A 14 16.01 -17.76 2.56
CA SER A 14 14.87 -17.67 3.47
C SER A 14 13.93 -16.48 3.15
N LEU A 15 14.51 -15.30 2.90
CA LEU A 15 13.76 -14.08 2.53
C LEU A 15 13.17 -14.21 1.12
N ARG A 16 13.94 -14.79 0.20
CA ARG A 16 13.48 -15.12 -1.16
C ARG A 16 12.26 -16.04 -1.14
N LEU A 17 12.28 -17.11 -0.33
CA LEU A 17 11.16 -18.03 -0.18
C LEU A 17 9.94 -17.38 0.49
N GLU A 18 10.15 -16.49 1.44
CA GLU A 18 9.06 -15.70 2.03
C GLU A 18 8.38 -14.83 0.97
N LYS A 19 9.16 -14.10 0.16
CA LYS A 19 8.65 -13.30 -0.95
C LYS A 19 7.96 -14.15 -2.02
N LEU A 20 8.49 -15.32 -2.37
CA LEU A 20 7.87 -16.25 -3.31
C LEU A 20 6.47 -16.69 -2.86
N ARG A 21 6.29 -16.95 -1.55
CA ARG A 21 4.98 -17.28 -0.99
C ARG A 21 3.98 -16.13 -1.08
N GLU A 22 4.44 -14.88 -0.97
CA GLU A 22 3.57 -13.71 -1.13
C GLU A 22 2.92 -13.66 -2.52
N TYR A 23 3.62 -14.07 -3.58
CA TYR A 23 3.04 -14.11 -4.92
C TYR A 23 1.94 -15.17 -5.06
N ASN A 24 1.92 -16.19 -4.22
CA ASN A 24 0.95 -17.30 -4.28
C ASN A 24 0.85 -17.90 -5.68
N ILE A 25 2.01 -18.18 -6.29
CA ILE A 25 2.13 -18.69 -7.66
C ILE A 25 2.36 -20.20 -7.70
N LEU A 26 2.94 -20.76 -6.63
CA LEU A 26 3.20 -22.19 -6.53
C LEU A 26 1.88 -22.97 -6.48
N ASP A 27 1.86 -24.16 -7.06
CA ASP A 27 0.71 -25.09 -7.08
C ASP A 27 -0.57 -24.49 -7.71
N THR A 28 -0.42 -23.45 -8.52
CA THR A 28 -1.54 -22.84 -9.26
C THR A 28 -1.72 -23.48 -10.63
N TYR A 29 -2.94 -23.45 -11.15
CA TYR A 29 -3.25 -23.94 -12.48
C TYR A 29 -2.43 -23.23 -13.57
N PRO A 30 -2.19 -23.83 -14.75
CA PRO A 30 -1.64 -23.16 -15.91
C PRO A 30 -2.43 -21.90 -16.25
N GLU A 31 -1.75 -20.89 -16.77
CA GLU A 31 -2.36 -19.61 -17.16
C GLU A 31 -1.81 -19.21 -18.53
N ASP A 32 -2.68 -18.97 -19.50
CA ASP A 32 -2.36 -18.66 -20.90
C ASP A 32 -1.30 -17.54 -21.06
N VAL A 33 -1.27 -16.59 -20.15
CA VAL A 33 -0.32 -15.48 -20.21
C VAL A 33 1.13 -15.96 -20.03
N PHE A 34 1.37 -16.91 -19.13
CA PHE A 34 2.73 -17.47 -18.93
C PHE A 34 3.12 -18.41 -20.07
N ASP A 35 2.16 -19.19 -20.56
CA ASP A 35 2.37 -20.05 -21.75
C ASP A 35 2.70 -19.20 -22.99
N THR A 36 2.01 -18.06 -23.15
CA THR A 36 2.29 -17.10 -24.24
C THR A 36 3.71 -16.53 -24.12
N ILE A 37 4.14 -16.11 -22.92
CA ILE A 37 5.49 -15.56 -22.70
C ILE A 37 6.55 -16.64 -22.96
N ALA A 38 6.35 -17.87 -22.49
CA ALA A 38 7.23 -18.98 -22.77
C ALA A 38 7.32 -19.29 -24.28
N SER A 39 6.16 -19.25 -24.99
CA SER A 39 6.11 -19.40 -26.46
C SER A 39 6.87 -18.31 -27.20
N MET A 40 6.81 -17.06 -26.72
CA MET A 40 7.61 -15.96 -27.27
C MET A 40 9.10 -16.25 -27.10
N ALA A 41 9.56 -16.72 -25.94
CA ALA A 41 10.96 -17.09 -25.71
C ALA A 41 11.40 -18.21 -26.67
N SER A 42 10.62 -19.29 -26.79
CA SER A 42 10.90 -20.39 -27.72
C SER A 42 11.08 -19.91 -29.17
N ARG A 43 10.16 -19.06 -29.65
CA ARG A 43 10.21 -18.51 -31.02
C ARG A 43 11.36 -17.54 -31.26
N LEU A 44 11.68 -16.68 -30.28
CA LEU A 44 12.79 -15.72 -30.39
C LEU A 44 14.14 -16.42 -30.52
N PHE A 45 14.29 -17.57 -29.89
CA PHE A 45 15.52 -18.34 -29.92
C PHE A 45 15.51 -19.44 -31.01
N ASP A 46 14.38 -19.65 -31.69
CA ASP A 46 14.16 -20.77 -32.60
C ASP A 46 14.57 -22.12 -31.94
N MET A 47 14.05 -22.35 -30.72
CA MET A 47 14.36 -23.51 -29.89
C MET A 47 13.11 -24.27 -29.50
N PRO A 48 13.20 -25.62 -29.36
CA PRO A 48 12.05 -26.47 -29.15
C PRO A 48 11.46 -26.37 -27.73
N GLY A 49 12.26 -25.94 -26.74
CA GLY A 49 11.86 -25.93 -25.36
C GLY A 49 12.02 -24.55 -24.69
N ALA A 50 10.94 -24.11 -24.04
CA ALA A 50 10.95 -22.93 -23.15
C ALA A 50 10.06 -23.19 -21.95
N PHE A 51 10.40 -22.63 -20.79
CA PHE A 51 9.58 -22.72 -19.61
C PHE A 51 9.79 -21.55 -18.67
N ILE A 52 8.78 -21.31 -17.83
CA ILE A 52 8.83 -20.37 -16.71
C ILE A 52 8.74 -21.18 -15.44
N SER A 53 9.74 -21.05 -14.58
CA SER A 53 9.88 -21.82 -13.36
C SER A 53 10.04 -20.96 -12.13
N PHE A 54 9.61 -21.49 -10.98
CA PHE A 54 9.80 -20.91 -9.65
C PHE A 54 10.55 -21.90 -8.75
N VAL A 55 11.64 -21.42 -8.14
CA VAL A 55 12.51 -22.26 -7.30
C VAL A 55 12.01 -22.20 -5.85
N ASP A 56 11.34 -23.26 -5.41
CA ASP A 56 10.90 -23.45 -4.03
C ASP A 56 12.02 -24.04 -3.16
N LYS A 57 11.70 -24.38 -1.92
CA LYS A 57 12.65 -24.89 -0.94
C LYS A 57 13.36 -26.17 -1.40
N ASN A 58 12.60 -27.14 -1.93
CA ASN A 58 13.11 -28.46 -2.30
C ASN A 58 12.85 -28.83 -3.77
N ARG A 59 12.07 -28.03 -4.48
CA ARG A 59 11.60 -28.31 -5.85
C ARG A 59 11.65 -27.06 -6.71
N VAL A 60 11.59 -27.26 -8.01
CA VAL A 60 11.37 -26.21 -9.00
C VAL A 60 10.01 -26.48 -9.64
N PHE A 61 9.09 -25.56 -9.47
CA PHE A 61 7.73 -25.61 -10.01
C PHE A 61 7.67 -24.93 -11.38
N PHE A 62 7.10 -25.61 -12.37
CA PHE A 62 6.89 -25.06 -13.71
C PHE A 62 5.53 -24.39 -13.83
N LYS A 63 5.52 -23.07 -14.02
CA LYS A 63 4.29 -22.31 -14.25
C LYS A 63 3.85 -22.36 -15.71
N ALA A 64 4.81 -22.42 -16.64
CA ALA A 64 4.62 -22.70 -18.05
C ALA A 64 5.71 -23.68 -18.47
N ASN A 65 5.36 -24.73 -19.22
CA ASN A 65 6.31 -25.73 -19.69
C ASN A 65 5.95 -26.16 -21.11
N LEU A 66 6.73 -25.71 -22.08
CA LEU A 66 6.59 -26.03 -23.51
C LEU A 66 7.62 -27.07 -23.96
N THR A 67 8.19 -27.81 -23.04
CA THR A 67 9.14 -28.87 -23.34
C THR A 67 8.47 -30.23 -23.43
N SER A 68 9.19 -31.23 -23.94
CA SER A 68 8.73 -32.63 -23.90
C SER A 68 8.71 -33.25 -22.50
N LEU A 69 9.25 -32.55 -21.50
CA LEU A 69 9.24 -33.00 -20.11
C LEU A 69 7.83 -32.86 -19.53
N ALA A 70 7.09 -33.95 -19.43
CA ALA A 70 5.72 -33.99 -18.89
C ALA A 70 5.68 -33.91 -17.35
N ALA A 71 6.50 -33.04 -16.73
CA ALA A 71 6.56 -32.86 -15.29
C ALA A 71 6.07 -31.45 -14.91
N ALA A 72 5.26 -31.37 -13.84
CA ALA A 72 4.87 -30.10 -13.28
C ALA A 72 5.94 -29.49 -12.35
N GLU A 73 6.85 -30.32 -11.86
CA GLU A 73 7.96 -29.94 -10.98
C GLU A 73 9.14 -30.91 -11.10
N VAL A 74 10.29 -30.47 -10.65
CA VAL A 74 11.54 -31.26 -10.57
C VAL A 74 12.24 -30.97 -9.25
N ASP A 75 13.13 -31.90 -8.83
CA ASP A 75 13.97 -31.67 -7.65
C ASP A 75 14.86 -30.45 -7.81
N ARG A 76 14.91 -29.58 -6.80
CA ARG A 76 15.72 -28.36 -6.82
C ARG A 76 17.20 -28.64 -7.08
N LYS A 77 17.75 -29.71 -6.48
CA LYS A 77 19.15 -30.09 -6.59
C LYS A 77 19.60 -30.50 -8.03
N ASP A 78 18.63 -30.94 -8.85
CA ASP A 78 18.88 -31.43 -10.20
C ASP A 78 18.53 -30.38 -11.28
N SER A 79 17.92 -29.25 -10.88
CA SER A 79 17.46 -28.24 -11.83
C SER A 79 18.55 -27.21 -12.18
N LEU A 80 18.75 -26.95 -13.47
CA LEU A 80 19.61 -25.85 -13.96
C LEU A 80 19.08 -24.46 -13.55
N CYS A 81 17.76 -24.33 -13.32
CA CYS A 81 17.16 -23.10 -12.83
C CYS A 81 17.68 -22.72 -11.43
N SER A 82 18.02 -23.71 -10.61
CA SER A 82 18.60 -23.49 -9.29
C SER A 82 19.99 -22.86 -9.35
N LEU A 83 20.75 -23.11 -10.43
CA LEU A 83 22.00 -22.44 -10.70
C LEU A 83 21.77 -21.02 -11.23
N ALA A 84 20.79 -20.85 -12.10
CA ALA A 84 20.49 -19.56 -12.71
C ALA A 84 20.04 -18.51 -11.70
N ILE A 85 19.34 -18.88 -10.62
CA ILE A 85 18.93 -17.92 -9.58
C ILE A 85 20.08 -17.43 -8.67
N LEU A 86 21.28 -18.03 -8.77
CA LEU A 86 22.44 -17.64 -7.96
C LEU A 86 23.11 -16.36 -8.50
N GLN A 87 22.77 -15.93 -9.69
CA GLN A 87 23.36 -14.77 -10.35
C GLN A 87 22.27 -13.82 -10.87
N ASP A 88 22.67 -12.59 -11.15
CA ASP A 88 21.75 -11.51 -11.52
C ASP A 88 21.56 -11.35 -13.03
N ASP A 89 22.40 -12.01 -13.81
CA ASP A 89 22.36 -11.98 -15.28
C ASP A 89 21.87 -13.31 -15.84
N VAL A 90 21.70 -13.38 -17.17
CA VAL A 90 21.32 -14.62 -17.85
C VAL A 90 22.37 -15.68 -17.62
N PHE A 91 21.95 -16.82 -17.10
CA PHE A 91 22.78 -18.00 -16.98
C PHE A 91 22.78 -18.72 -18.32
N LEU A 92 23.93 -18.72 -18.99
CA LEU A 92 24.11 -19.27 -20.33
C LEU A 92 25.05 -20.47 -20.32
N LEU A 93 24.62 -21.57 -20.93
CA LEU A 93 25.41 -22.77 -21.21
C LEU A 93 25.21 -23.11 -22.70
N ASN A 94 26.21 -22.81 -23.53
CA ASN A 94 26.16 -23.11 -24.98
C ASN A 94 26.21 -24.61 -25.25
N ASP A 95 26.96 -25.36 -24.41
CA ASP A 95 26.95 -26.80 -24.35
C ASP A 95 27.14 -27.27 -22.90
N THR A 96 26.12 -27.90 -22.33
CA THR A 96 26.19 -28.44 -20.96
C THR A 96 27.29 -29.51 -20.78
N HIS A 97 27.69 -30.22 -21.83
CA HIS A 97 28.73 -31.23 -21.78
C HIS A 97 30.16 -30.65 -21.63
N GLU A 98 30.35 -29.36 -21.88
CA GLU A 98 31.59 -28.65 -21.59
C GLU A 98 31.78 -28.37 -20.09
N HIS A 99 30.72 -28.62 -19.29
CA HIS A 99 30.69 -28.38 -17.83
C HIS A 99 30.73 -29.71 -17.05
N PRO A 100 31.90 -30.16 -16.57
CA PRO A 100 32.08 -31.47 -15.92
C PRO A 100 31.14 -31.73 -14.74
N GLN A 101 30.74 -30.65 -14.01
CA GLN A 101 29.84 -30.74 -12.88
C GLN A 101 28.39 -31.07 -13.29
N LEU A 102 28.00 -30.91 -14.56
CA LEU A 102 26.67 -31.17 -15.09
C LEU A 102 26.55 -32.52 -15.80
N ILE A 103 27.63 -33.20 -16.11
CA ILE A 103 27.65 -34.48 -16.89
C ILE A 103 26.76 -35.55 -16.22
N ASN A 104 26.73 -35.58 -14.88
CA ASN A 104 25.92 -36.53 -14.12
C ASN A 104 24.55 -36.01 -13.74
N ASN A 105 24.17 -34.81 -14.21
CA ASN A 105 22.84 -34.27 -13.96
C ASN A 105 21.78 -35.09 -14.73
N PRO A 106 20.68 -35.54 -14.11
CA PRO A 106 19.70 -36.44 -14.76
C PRO A 106 19.12 -35.87 -16.06
N TYR A 107 18.96 -34.55 -16.13
CA TYR A 107 18.36 -33.87 -17.29
C TYR A 107 19.38 -33.56 -18.40
N VAL A 108 20.68 -33.63 -18.09
CA VAL A 108 21.75 -33.49 -19.05
C VAL A 108 22.20 -34.86 -19.58
N ALA A 109 22.30 -35.87 -18.70
CA ALA A 109 22.79 -37.21 -19.03
C ALA A 109 21.72 -38.06 -19.75
N ALA A 110 20.47 -37.72 -19.74
CA ALA A 110 19.39 -38.44 -20.41
C ALA A 110 19.59 -38.47 -21.93
N GLU A 111 19.07 -39.49 -22.59
CA GLU A 111 18.99 -39.54 -24.08
C GLU A 111 18.09 -38.38 -24.56
N GLY A 112 18.61 -37.50 -25.45
CA GLY A 112 17.96 -36.25 -25.82
C GLY A 112 17.99 -35.21 -24.69
N GLY A 113 18.92 -35.32 -23.74
CA GLY A 113 19.05 -34.40 -22.61
C GLY A 113 19.44 -32.98 -23.02
N ILE A 114 19.37 -32.08 -22.07
CA ILE A 114 19.64 -30.65 -22.29
C ILE A 114 21.11 -30.44 -22.64
N ARG A 115 21.38 -29.96 -23.85
CA ARG A 115 22.71 -29.57 -24.35
C ARG A 115 22.93 -28.07 -24.28
N PHE A 116 21.87 -27.30 -24.54
CA PHE A 116 21.87 -25.84 -24.42
C PHE A 116 20.89 -25.38 -23.33
N TYR A 117 21.29 -24.37 -22.57
CA TYR A 117 20.47 -23.73 -21.58
C TYR A 117 20.75 -22.21 -21.53
N ALA A 118 19.71 -21.39 -21.64
CA ALA A 118 19.77 -19.98 -21.31
C ALA A 118 18.60 -19.62 -20.41
N GLY A 119 18.88 -19.14 -19.19
CA GLY A 119 17.87 -18.79 -18.21
C GLY A 119 18.05 -17.37 -17.65
N ALA A 120 17.07 -16.51 -17.83
CA ALA A 120 17.02 -15.19 -17.22
C ALA A 120 16.32 -15.25 -15.85
N PRO A 121 16.97 -14.77 -14.78
CA PRO A 121 16.35 -14.75 -13.46
C PRO A 121 15.09 -13.87 -13.41
N LEU A 122 14.07 -14.34 -12.71
CA LEU A 122 12.88 -13.58 -12.35
C LEU A 122 13.17 -12.76 -11.09
N LYS A 123 13.77 -11.58 -11.28
CA LYS A 123 14.25 -10.71 -10.19
C LYS A 123 13.19 -9.72 -9.74
N THR A 124 12.84 -9.76 -8.46
CA THR A 124 11.88 -8.82 -7.86
C THR A 124 12.48 -7.42 -7.67
N PRO A 125 11.65 -6.38 -7.46
CA PRO A 125 12.15 -5.04 -7.14
C PRO A 125 13.07 -4.98 -5.92
N GLU A 126 12.87 -5.89 -4.95
CA GLU A 126 13.72 -6.01 -3.75
C GLU A 126 15.05 -6.75 -4.00
N GLY A 127 15.24 -7.29 -5.21
CA GLY A 127 16.48 -7.95 -5.62
C GLY A 127 16.52 -9.48 -5.39
N TYR A 128 15.38 -10.14 -5.19
CA TYR A 128 15.30 -11.59 -5.03
C TYR A 128 15.05 -12.30 -6.36
N ASN A 129 15.84 -13.32 -6.68
CA ASN A 129 15.66 -14.17 -7.86
C ASN A 129 14.71 -15.33 -7.52
N MET A 130 13.44 -15.23 -7.95
CA MET A 130 12.36 -16.16 -7.59
C MET A 130 12.36 -17.45 -8.39
N GLY A 131 12.90 -17.39 -9.58
CA GLY A 131 12.90 -18.45 -10.58
C GLY A 131 13.49 -17.97 -11.87
N THR A 132 13.13 -18.58 -12.99
CA THR A 132 13.70 -18.25 -14.31
C THR A 132 12.66 -18.34 -15.42
N ILE A 133 12.85 -17.53 -16.46
CA ILE A 133 12.38 -17.86 -17.79
C ILE A 133 13.56 -18.40 -18.57
N CYS A 134 13.41 -19.58 -19.18
CA CYS A 134 14.51 -20.24 -19.87
C CYS A 134 14.10 -20.83 -21.20
N VAL A 135 15.13 -20.99 -22.04
CA VAL A 135 15.07 -21.75 -23.31
C VAL A 135 16.11 -22.84 -23.27
N ILE A 136 15.76 -24.00 -23.83
CA ILE A 136 16.61 -25.19 -23.87
C ILE A 136 16.59 -25.85 -25.23
N ASP A 137 17.69 -26.56 -25.56
CA ASP A 137 17.77 -27.43 -26.73
C ASP A 137 18.53 -28.72 -26.39
N ASP A 138 18.29 -29.80 -27.14
CA ASP A 138 19.01 -31.04 -27.10
C ASP A 138 20.32 -31.00 -27.91
N LYS A 139 20.64 -29.84 -28.51
CA LYS A 139 21.86 -29.55 -29.28
C LYS A 139 22.57 -28.33 -28.71
N PRO A 140 23.92 -28.26 -28.85
CA PRO A 140 24.66 -27.04 -28.57
C PRO A 140 24.17 -25.89 -29.45
N ARG A 141 24.10 -24.69 -28.87
CA ARG A 141 23.69 -23.47 -29.58
C ARG A 141 24.57 -22.29 -29.22
N GLU A 142 24.69 -21.38 -30.16
CA GLU A 142 25.21 -20.03 -29.92
C GLU A 142 24.06 -19.03 -30.01
N VAL A 143 24.07 -18.02 -29.16
CA VAL A 143 23.03 -17.00 -29.09
C VAL A 143 23.64 -15.62 -29.15
N THR A 144 22.90 -14.68 -29.71
CA THR A 144 23.33 -13.29 -29.82
C THR A 144 23.06 -12.52 -28.51
N GLN A 145 23.82 -11.45 -28.32
CA GLN A 145 23.58 -10.54 -27.17
C GLN A 145 22.15 -9.96 -27.18
N GLU A 146 21.60 -9.70 -28.36
CA GLU A 146 20.23 -9.21 -28.53
C GLU A 146 19.20 -10.23 -28.03
N GLN A 147 19.39 -11.53 -28.32
CA GLN A 147 18.53 -12.59 -27.79
C GLN A 147 18.57 -12.65 -26.27
N LEU A 148 19.75 -12.51 -25.65
CA LEU A 148 19.89 -12.48 -24.20
C LEU A 148 19.17 -11.28 -23.56
N GLU A 149 19.28 -10.10 -24.17
CA GLU A 149 18.55 -8.90 -23.69
C GLU A 149 17.03 -9.05 -23.85
N MET A 150 16.57 -9.70 -24.91
CA MET A 150 15.16 -10.05 -25.09
C MET A 150 14.68 -11.01 -24.00
N LEU A 151 15.47 -12.03 -23.63
CA LEU A 151 15.11 -12.95 -22.54
C LEU A 151 15.01 -12.22 -21.19
N LYS A 152 15.92 -11.28 -20.91
CA LYS A 152 15.83 -10.38 -19.75
C LYS A 152 14.55 -9.53 -19.77
N THR A 153 14.18 -9.05 -20.95
CA THR A 153 12.94 -8.26 -21.08
C THR A 153 11.71 -9.11 -20.78
N LEU A 154 11.66 -10.34 -21.29
CA LEU A 154 10.59 -11.29 -20.97
C LEU A 154 10.55 -11.61 -19.46
N SER A 155 11.71 -11.76 -18.81
CA SER A 155 11.74 -11.98 -17.36
C SER A 155 11.14 -10.82 -16.56
N LYS A 156 11.39 -9.57 -17.00
CA LYS A 156 10.76 -8.38 -16.39
C LYS A 156 9.24 -8.39 -16.57
N ILE A 157 8.74 -8.75 -17.77
CA ILE A 157 7.30 -8.86 -18.02
C ILE A 157 6.64 -9.89 -17.09
N VAL A 158 7.31 -11.03 -16.84
CA VAL A 158 6.82 -12.04 -15.87
C VAL A 158 6.71 -11.44 -14.46
N ILE A 159 7.77 -10.76 -14.00
CA ILE A 159 7.78 -10.13 -12.67
C ILE A 159 6.74 -9.03 -12.56
N ASP A 160 6.63 -8.16 -13.55
CA ASP A 160 5.62 -7.09 -13.58
C ASP A 160 4.20 -7.65 -13.47
N LYS A 161 3.94 -8.78 -14.14
CA LYS A 161 2.64 -9.47 -14.03
C LYS A 161 2.37 -9.95 -12.59
N LEU A 162 3.38 -10.53 -11.93
CA LEU A 162 3.27 -10.99 -10.55
C LEU A 162 3.10 -9.84 -9.55
N GLU A 163 3.87 -8.76 -9.72
CA GLU A 163 3.76 -7.56 -8.87
C GLU A 163 2.39 -6.89 -9.01
N ASN A 164 1.88 -6.79 -10.24
CA ASN A 164 0.53 -6.26 -10.48
C ASN A 164 -0.54 -7.13 -9.80
N ARG A 165 -0.43 -8.46 -9.92
CA ARG A 165 -1.34 -9.41 -9.24
C ARG A 165 -1.28 -9.26 -7.72
N LEU A 166 -0.08 -9.12 -7.15
CA LEU A 166 0.12 -8.94 -5.71
C LEU A 166 -0.48 -7.61 -5.23
N ARG A 167 -0.24 -6.51 -5.97
CA ARG A 167 -0.83 -5.20 -5.67
C ARG A 167 -2.35 -5.24 -5.71
N TYR A 168 -2.93 -5.84 -6.75
CA TYR A 168 -4.38 -5.96 -6.90
C TYR A 168 -5.00 -6.78 -5.75
N ARG A 169 -4.40 -7.91 -5.39
CA ARG A 169 -4.86 -8.73 -4.27
C ARG A 169 -4.81 -7.98 -2.93
N ARG A 170 -3.70 -7.28 -2.66
CA ARG A 170 -3.58 -6.46 -1.43
C ARG A 170 -4.63 -5.33 -1.39
N SER A 171 -4.95 -4.74 -2.52
CA SER A 171 -6.02 -3.74 -2.63
C SER A 171 -7.38 -4.34 -2.28
N ILE A 172 -7.74 -5.49 -2.88
CA ILE A 172 -8.99 -6.19 -2.56
C ILE A 172 -9.05 -6.58 -1.07
N GLU A 173 -7.99 -7.15 -0.51
CA GLU A 173 -7.94 -7.53 0.91
C GLU A 173 -8.15 -6.31 1.81
N SER A 174 -7.55 -5.18 1.46
CA SER A 174 -7.74 -3.90 2.17
C SER A 174 -9.19 -3.43 2.11
N GLN A 175 -9.82 -3.48 0.92
CA GLN A 175 -11.21 -3.09 0.72
C GLN A 175 -12.18 -4.00 1.50
N VAL A 176 -11.97 -5.32 1.47
CA VAL A 176 -12.79 -6.29 2.21
C VAL A 176 -12.67 -6.06 3.72
N ASN A 177 -11.46 -5.83 4.22
CA ASN A 177 -11.23 -5.53 5.64
C ASN A 177 -11.93 -4.24 6.05
N LEU A 178 -11.83 -3.18 5.22
CA LEU A 178 -12.53 -1.92 5.43
C LEU A 178 -14.05 -2.13 5.52
N MET A 179 -14.62 -2.85 4.56
CA MET A 179 -16.04 -3.15 4.51
C MET A 179 -16.50 -3.90 5.77
N ASN A 180 -15.76 -4.90 6.21
CA ASN A 180 -16.09 -5.69 7.41
C ASN A 180 -16.07 -4.83 8.68
N ILE A 181 -15.05 -3.98 8.86
CA ILE A 181 -14.97 -3.05 10.00
C ILE A 181 -16.16 -2.11 9.98
N THR A 182 -16.47 -1.54 8.82
CA THR A 182 -17.59 -0.59 8.66
C THR A 182 -18.93 -1.23 8.95
N LEU A 183 -19.19 -2.43 8.43
CA LEU A 183 -20.43 -3.17 8.72
C LEU A 183 -20.59 -3.40 10.21
N HIS A 184 -19.50 -3.76 10.91
CA HIS A 184 -19.53 -3.93 12.36
C HIS A 184 -19.82 -2.62 13.11
N GLU A 185 -19.24 -1.53 12.66
CA GLU A 185 -19.41 -0.19 13.26
C GLU A 185 -20.78 0.44 12.98
N ILE A 186 -21.45 0.05 11.89
CA ILE A 186 -22.86 0.43 11.62
C ILE A 186 -23.82 -0.46 12.40
N LYS A 187 -23.54 -1.75 12.52
CA LYS A 187 -24.40 -2.71 13.24
C LYS A 187 -24.57 -2.34 14.71
N ASN A 188 -23.54 -1.86 15.38
CA ASN A 188 -23.58 -1.49 16.79
C ASN A 188 -24.57 -0.34 17.10
N PRO A 189 -24.51 0.85 16.44
CA PRO A 189 -25.48 1.90 16.65
C PRO A 189 -26.90 1.50 16.21
N LEU A 190 -27.08 0.67 15.17
CA LEU A 190 -28.39 0.12 14.81
C LEU A 190 -28.98 -0.74 15.94
N ALA A 191 -28.17 -1.57 16.58
CA ALA A 191 -28.62 -2.33 17.75
C ALA A 191 -29.04 -1.42 18.92
N SER A 192 -28.31 -0.31 19.13
CA SER A 192 -28.67 0.71 20.15
C SER A 192 -29.98 1.44 19.81
N ILE A 193 -30.24 1.74 18.54
CA ILE A 193 -31.50 2.33 18.08
C ILE A 193 -32.65 1.34 18.34
N ASN A 194 -32.50 0.10 17.94
CA ASN A 194 -33.52 -0.92 18.13
C ASN A 194 -33.86 -1.11 19.62
N LEU A 195 -32.85 -1.21 20.48
CA LEU A 195 -33.03 -1.32 21.92
C LEU A 195 -33.76 -0.09 22.49
N ALA A 196 -33.35 1.12 22.10
CA ALA A 196 -33.99 2.36 22.56
C ALA A 196 -35.44 2.45 22.08
N THR A 197 -35.76 2.06 20.85
CA THR A 197 -37.13 2.02 20.33
C THR A 197 -38.01 1.00 21.02
N ASP A 198 -37.46 -0.20 21.35
CA ASP A 198 -38.20 -1.21 22.11
C ASP A 198 -38.48 -0.76 23.55
N MET A 199 -37.57 0.00 24.18
CA MET A 199 -37.79 0.59 25.50
C MET A 199 -38.84 1.68 25.44
N LEU A 200 -38.85 2.53 24.39
CA LEU A 200 -39.91 3.54 24.20
C LEU A 200 -41.29 2.92 24.03
N ARG A 201 -41.41 1.77 23.39
CA ARG A 201 -42.68 1.02 23.23
C ARG A 201 -43.21 0.46 24.56
N LYS A 202 -42.31 0.12 25.49
CA LYS A 202 -42.65 -0.43 26.81
C LYS A 202 -42.94 0.64 27.88
N GLU A 203 -43.29 1.85 27.51
CA GLU A 203 -43.57 2.98 28.40
C GLU A 203 -42.47 3.28 29.42
N ALA A 204 -41.22 3.26 28.97
CA ALA A 204 -40.08 3.60 29.81
C ALA A 204 -40.16 5.05 30.29
N SER A 205 -39.91 5.26 31.57
CA SER A 205 -39.99 6.55 32.24
C SER A 205 -38.98 7.61 31.76
N ASP A 206 -37.99 7.21 30.95
CA ASP A 206 -36.90 8.07 30.51
C ASP A 206 -36.86 8.26 28.97
N LYS A 207 -37.99 8.74 28.42
CA LYS A 207 -38.13 9.05 26.97
C LYS A 207 -37.06 10.03 26.43
N PRO A 208 -36.66 11.09 27.14
CA PRO A 208 -35.64 12.02 26.67
C PRO A 208 -34.29 11.33 26.44
N ARG A 209 -33.88 10.41 27.33
CA ARG A 209 -32.64 9.67 27.23
C ARG A 209 -32.64 8.69 26.05
N MET A 210 -33.76 8.03 25.80
CA MET A 210 -33.87 7.09 24.65
C MET A 210 -33.76 7.84 23.32
N ASN A 211 -34.43 9.04 23.22
CA ASN A 211 -34.28 9.88 22.04
C ASN A 211 -32.85 10.39 21.84
N GLU A 212 -32.12 10.71 22.91
CA GLU A 212 -30.72 11.09 22.83
C GLU A 212 -29.85 9.92 22.32
N VAL A 213 -30.08 8.69 22.78
CA VAL A 213 -29.40 7.47 22.31
C VAL A 213 -29.64 7.26 20.81
N ILE A 214 -30.90 7.39 20.36
CA ILE A 214 -31.23 7.24 18.93
C ILE A 214 -30.52 8.32 18.12
N LYS A 215 -30.62 9.61 18.50
CA LYS A 215 -29.97 10.71 17.80
C LYS A 215 -28.45 10.54 17.72
N THR A 216 -27.81 10.15 18.81
CA THR A 216 -26.37 9.91 18.86
C THR A 216 -25.98 8.75 17.96
N SER A 217 -26.80 7.69 17.91
CA SER A 217 -26.55 6.52 17.06
C SER A 217 -26.70 6.85 15.57
N VAL A 218 -27.71 7.62 15.20
CA VAL A 218 -27.89 8.13 13.81
C VAL A 218 -26.69 8.95 13.39
N ASN A 219 -26.28 9.95 14.20
CA ASN A 219 -25.11 10.78 13.87
C ASN A 219 -23.81 9.95 13.71
N ARG A 220 -23.68 8.86 14.48
CA ARG A 220 -22.54 7.93 14.30
C ARG A 220 -22.57 7.24 12.94
N ILE A 221 -23.76 6.78 12.51
CA ILE A 221 -23.92 6.14 11.19
C ILE A 221 -23.60 7.14 10.08
N GLU A 222 -24.14 8.36 10.15
CA GLU A 222 -23.88 9.41 9.16
C GLU A 222 -22.40 9.74 9.05
N THR A 223 -21.69 9.88 10.18
CA THR A 223 -20.25 10.11 10.20
C THR A 223 -19.50 8.97 9.53
N ARG A 224 -19.88 7.72 9.81
CA ARG A 224 -19.23 6.54 9.20
C ARG A 224 -19.45 6.44 7.70
N LEU A 225 -20.66 6.71 7.24
CA LEU A 225 -20.96 6.74 5.81
C LEU A 225 -20.18 7.85 5.09
N SER A 226 -20.07 9.04 5.70
CA SER A 226 -19.25 10.12 5.14
C SER A 226 -17.77 9.76 5.06
N ASP A 227 -17.21 9.13 6.10
CA ASP A 227 -15.82 8.66 6.11
C ASP A 227 -15.56 7.61 5.01
N LEU A 228 -16.51 6.69 4.78
CA LEU A 228 -16.44 5.70 3.72
C LEU A 228 -16.47 6.30 2.33
N LEU A 229 -17.38 7.25 2.08
CA LEU A 229 -17.45 7.92 0.78
C LEU A 229 -16.14 8.65 0.48
N LYS A 230 -15.59 9.39 1.45
CA LYS A 230 -14.29 10.06 1.29
C LYS A 230 -13.15 9.08 1.03
N GLN A 231 -13.19 7.91 1.65
CA GLN A 231 -12.18 6.89 1.41
C GLN A 231 -12.33 6.23 0.02
N SER A 232 -13.55 5.94 -0.41
CA SER A 232 -13.82 5.41 -1.75
C SER A 232 -13.33 6.39 -2.82
N GLU A 233 -13.57 7.69 -2.64
CA GLU A 233 -13.02 8.71 -3.51
C GLU A 233 -11.48 8.68 -3.61
N LEU A 234 -10.77 8.38 -2.51
CA LEU A 234 -9.31 8.30 -2.49
C LEU A 234 -8.74 7.05 -3.19
N GLU A 235 -9.53 5.99 -3.32
CA GLU A 235 -9.11 4.74 -3.95
C GLU A 235 -9.35 4.73 -5.48
N GLU A 236 -10.10 5.67 -6.01
CA GLU A 236 -10.19 5.91 -7.45
C GLU A 236 -8.83 6.41 -7.96
N THR A 237 -8.21 5.63 -8.85
CA THR A 237 -6.86 5.86 -9.38
C THR A 237 -6.70 7.17 -10.17
N ASP A 238 -7.81 7.84 -10.51
CA ASP A 238 -7.88 9.07 -11.29
C ASP A 238 -8.49 10.25 -10.49
N LEU A 239 -8.13 10.38 -9.21
CA LEU A 239 -8.63 11.48 -8.39
C LEU A 239 -8.06 12.82 -8.93
N LEU A 240 -8.79 13.40 -9.87
CA LEU A 240 -8.47 14.73 -10.40
C LEU A 240 -8.77 15.78 -9.32
N LEU A 241 -7.72 16.40 -8.79
CA LEU A 241 -7.86 17.54 -7.90
C LEU A 241 -8.40 18.75 -8.68
N LYS A 242 -9.38 19.45 -8.10
CA LYS A 242 -9.82 20.75 -8.61
C LYS A 242 -8.94 21.85 -8.06
N ILE A 243 -7.77 22.01 -8.67
CA ILE A 243 -6.78 23.01 -8.24
C ILE A 243 -7.28 24.41 -8.57
N GLU A 244 -7.36 25.27 -7.55
CA GLU A 244 -7.69 26.68 -7.66
C GLU A 244 -6.80 27.53 -6.75
N GLU A 245 -6.67 28.82 -7.03
CA GLU A 245 -6.00 29.77 -6.13
C GLU A 245 -6.87 30.04 -4.91
N VAL A 246 -6.39 29.70 -3.75
CA VAL A 246 -7.12 29.80 -2.48
C VAL A 246 -6.40 30.72 -1.50
N ASP A 247 -7.16 31.65 -0.92
CA ASP A 247 -6.72 32.37 0.26
C ASP A 247 -6.95 31.51 1.50
N VAL A 248 -5.87 31.12 2.17
CA VAL A 248 -5.94 30.29 3.39
C VAL A 248 -6.78 30.97 4.49
N ASN A 249 -6.80 32.29 4.53
CA ASN A 249 -7.57 33.06 5.51
C ASN A 249 -9.09 32.85 5.36
N GLU A 250 -9.58 32.63 4.13
CA GLU A 250 -10.99 32.28 3.92
C GLU A 250 -11.35 30.93 4.55
N ILE A 251 -10.44 29.95 4.46
CA ILE A 251 -10.66 28.65 5.07
C ILE A 251 -10.69 28.78 6.59
N PHE A 252 -9.77 29.54 7.17
CA PHE A 252 -9.73 29.78 8.62
C PHE A 252 -10.97 30.48 9.14
N THR A 253 -11.46 31.47 8.43
CA THR A 253 -12.69 32.18 8.81
C THR A 253 -13.89 31.23 8.87
N ARG A 254 -14.04 30.36 7.87
CA ARG A 254 -15.09 29.34 7.86
C ARG A 254 -14.92 28.32 8.98
N LEU A 255 -13.68 27.87 9.25
CA LEU A 255 -13.39 26.93 10.33
C LEU A 255 -13.78 27.54 11.70
N LEU A 256 -13.41 28.77 11.97
CA LEU A 256 -13.78 29.44 13.22
C LEU A 256 -15.28 29.46 13.40
N ASN A 257 -16.04 29.91 12.39
CA ASN A 257 -17.50 29.96 12.43
C ASN A 257 -18.14 28.58 12.73
N ASN A 258 -17.58 27.53 12.15
CA ASN A 258 -18.09 26.16 12.32
C ASN A 258 -17.80 25.59 13.71
N PHE A 259 -16.65 25.92 14.29
CA PHE A 259 -16.20 25.28 15.53
C PHE A 259 -16.37 26.13 16.79
N GLU A 260 -16.64 27.43 16.68
CA GLU A 260 -16.77 28.33 17.82
C GLU A 260 -17.82 27.84 18.84
N LEU A 261 -18.99 27.44 18.37
CA LEU A 261 -20.04 26.93 19.24
C LEU A 261 -19.68 25.63 19.94
N LEU A 262 -18.95 24.72 19.24
CA LEU A 262 -18.49 23.45 19.80
C LEU A 262 -17.40 23.68 20.85
N ALA A 263 -16.44 24.54 20.58
CA ALA A 263 -15.38 24.90 21.52
C ALA A 263 -15.97 25.58 22.78
N ARG A 264 -16.91 26.51 22.62
CA ARG A 264 -17.60 27.18 23.75
C ARG A 264 -18.36 26.21 24.66
N ARG A 265 -18.93 25.11 24.13
CA ARG A 265 -19.59 24.06 24.95
C ARG A 265 -18.62 23.37 25.90
N LYS A 266 -17.34 23.28 25.56
CA LYS A 266 -16.26 22.75 26.40
C LYS A 266 -15.49 23.88 27.11
N LYS A 267 -15.94 25.13 27.01
CA LYS A 267 -15.24 26.33 27.50
C LYS A 267 -13.82 26.47 26.92
N GLN A 268 -13.59 25.94 25.72
CA GLN A 268 -12.36 26.08 25.00
C GLN A 268 -12.34 27.35 24.18
N VAL A 269 -11.14 27.92 23.97
CA VAL A 269 -10.93 29.11 23.16
C VAL A 269 -10.10 28.74 21.94
N ILE A 270 -10.55 29.18 20.76
CA ILE A 270 -9.76 29.02 19.52
C ILE A 270 -9.07 30.37 19.24
N GLU A 271 -7.76 30.37 19.32
CA GLU A 271 -6.91 31.51 18.97
C GLU A 271 -6.34 31.32 17.56
N LEU A 272 -6.59 32.29 16.70
CA LEU A 272 -6.09 32.32 15.33
C LEU A 272 -4.95 33.34 15.22
N LYS A 273 -3.77 32.88 14.84
CA LYS A 273 -2.61 33.73 14.59
C LYS A 273 -2.06 33.43 13.20
N TYR A 274 -2.28 34.31 12.27
CA TYR A 274 -1.72 34.18 10.92
C TYR A 274 -1.17 35.53 10.43
N ASP A 275 -0.26 35.43 9.50
CA ASP A 275 0.23 36.58 8.79
C ASP A 275 -0.81 37.02 7.76
N THR A 276 -1.25 38.27 7.81
CA THR A 276 -2.20 38.84 6.86
C THR A 276 -1.66 38.93 5.44
N THR A 277 -0.36 38.72 5.25
CA THR A 277 0.34 38.75 3.96
C THR A 277 0.61 37.37 3.39
N LEU A 278 -0.07 36.30 3.88
CA LEU A 278 0.10 34.95 3.35
C LEU A 278 -0.20 34.93 1.84
N PRO A 279 0.66 34.25 1.04
CA PRO A 279 0.37 34.04 -0.36
C PRO A 279 -0.86 33.15 -0.53
N LYS A 280 -1.59 33.34 -1.62
CA LYS A 280 -2.56 32.36 -2.07
C LYS A 280 -1.87 31.07 -2.46
N ILE A 281 -2.49 29.94 -2.24
CA ILE A 281 -1.97 28.61 -2.57
C ILE A 281 -2.83 27.92 -3.63
N GLU A 282 -2.22 27.15 -4.50
CA GLU A 282 -2.89 26.38 -5.54
C GLU A 282 -3.28 25.00 -4.98
N VAL A 283 -4.54 24.83 -4.59
CA VAL A 283 -5.05 23.61 -3.94
C VAL A 283 -6.51 23.33 -4.32
N ASP A 284 -6.94 22.11 -4.09
CA ASP A 284 -8.38 21.79 -4.03
C ASP A 284 -8.93 22.28 -2.70
N LYS A 285 -9.70 23.39 -2.75
CA LYS A 285 -10.25 24.07 -1.57
C LYS A 285 -11.10 23.16 -0.71
N ALA A 286 -11.90 22.28 -1.31
CA ALA A 286 -12.76 21.36 -0.58
C ALA A 286 -11.95 20.33 0.21
N LYS A 287 -10.97 19.70 -0.44
CA LYS A 287 -10.11 18.68 0.18
C LYS A 287 -9.24 19.27 1.31
N ILE A 288 -8.64 20.44 1.11
CA ILE A 288 -7.85 21.11 2.16
C ILE A 288 -8.74 21.61 3.30
N SER A 289 -9.95 22.11 3.02
CA SER A 289 -10.92 22.43 4.08
C SER A 289 -11.27 21.21 4.92
N ASP A 290 -11.46 20.05 4.32
CA ASP A 290 -11.68 18.78 5.04
C ASP A 290 -10.49 18.38 5.91
N VAL A 291 -9.26 18.55 5.43
CA VAL A 291 -8.04 18.32 6.22
C VAL A 291 -8.05 19.17 7.49
N LEU A 292 -8.21 20.48 7.32
CA LEU A 292 -8.16 21.41 8.45
C LEU A 292 -9.34 21.22 9.41
N HIS A 293 -10.55 20.96 8.88
CA HIS A 293 -11.72 20.58 9.67
C HIS A 293 -11.45 19.36 10.56
N ASN A 294 -10.82 18.33 10.02
CA ASN A 294 -10.49 17.13 10.77
C ASN A 294 -9.46 17.41 11.89
N LEU A 295 -8.43 18.19 11.60
CA LEU A 295 -7.40 18.53 12.59
C LEU A 295 -7.97 19.40 13.72
N VAL A 296 -8.78 20.42 13.40
CA VAL A 296 -9.42 21.29 14.42
C VAL A 296 -10.45 20.50 15.23
N SER A 297 -11.25 19.64 14.60
CA SER A 297 -12.17 18.74 15.29
C SER A 297 -11.44 17.83 16.29
N ASN A 298 -10.29 17.29 15.91
CA ASN A 298 -9.45 16.48 16.79
C ASN A 298 -8.88 17.32 17.96
N ALA A 299 -8.39 18.53 17.70
CA ALA A 299 -7.92 19.43 18.74
C ALA A 299 -9.01 19.67 19.80
N ILE A 300 -10.25 19.95 19.38
CA ILE A 300 -11.40 20.14 20.30
C ILE A 300 -11.73 18.85 21.07
N LYS A 301 -11.73 17.71 20.39
CA LYS A 301 -12.08 16.40 21.00
C LYS A 301 -11.11 15.97 22.09
N TYR A 302 -9.81 16.15 21.85
CA TYR A 302 -8.76 15.62 22.71
C TYR A 302 -8.19 16.62 23.72
N SER A 303 -8.51 17.93 23.57
CA SER A 303 -8.20 18.95 24.56
C SER A 303 -9.09 18.88 25.78
N TYR A 304 -8.53 19.30 26.91
CA TYR A 304 -9.28 19.43 28.15
C TYR A 304 -10.27 20.61 28.11
N PRO A 305 -11.34 20.62 28.94
CA PRO A 305 -12.12 21.81 29.15
C PRO A 305 -11.25 23.01 29.60
N ASP A 306 -11.71 24.21 29.31
CA ASP A 306 -11.04 25.47 29.66
C ASP A 306 -9.63 25.67 29.02
N SER A 307 -9.30 24.89 27.96
CA SER A 307 -8.01 24.95 27.26
C SER A 307 -8.04 25.86 26.02
N VAL A 308 -6.86 26.14 25.47
CA VAL A 308 -6.69 26.97 24.29
C VAL A 308 -6.24 26.11 23.10
N ILE A 309 -6.91 26.28 21.96
CA ILE A 309 -6.51 25.68 20.67
C ILE A 309 -5.93 26.81 19.81
N LYS A 310 -4.66 26.68 19.42
CA LYS A 310 -3.96 27.70 18.62
C LYS A 310 -3.85 27.22 17.18
N ILE A 311 -4.34 28.05 16.25
CA ILE A 311 -4.17 27.85 14.82
C ILE A 311 -3.23 28.95 14.32
N ALA A 312 -2.15 28.57 13.67
CA ALA A 312 -1.19 29.50 13.10
C ALA A 312 -0.89 29.13 11.66
N ALA A 313 -0.60 30.14 10.84
CA ALA A 313 -0.11 29.92 9.50
C ALA A 313 1.00 30.92 9.17
N ARG A 314 2.02 30.47 8.44
CA ARG A 314 3.13 31.28 8.00
C ARG A 314 3.67 30.79 6.67
N GLU A 315 4.24 31.69 5.90
CA GLU A 315 5.04 31.34 4.73
C GLU A 315 6.38 30.75 5.17
N ALA A 316 6.82 29.70 4.48
CA ALA A 316 8.11 29.03 4.72
C ALA A 316 8.73 28.60 3.38
N GLY A 317 9.45 29.51 2.75
CA GLY A 317 10.02 29.31 1.43
C GLY A 317 8.96 29.14 0.35
N TYR A 318 8.92 28.00 -0.33
CA TYR A 318 7.92 27.69 -1.37
C TYR A 318 6.63 27.07 -0.82
N ASN A 319 6.50 27.00 0.49
CA ASN A 319 5.36 26.36 1.16
C ASN A 319 4.65 27.32 2.11
N VAL A 320 3.37 27.02 2.39
CA VAL A 320 2.64 27.57 3.54
C VAL A 320 2.58 26.48 4.61
N HIS A 321 3.05 26.82 5.81
CA HIS A 321 2.95 25.97 6.99
C HIS A 321 1.74 26.37 7.81
N ILE A 322 0.87 25.40 8.10
CA ILE A 322 -0.31 25.56 8.96
C ILE A 322 -0.09 24.70 10.20
N GLU A 323 -0.15 25.32 11.38
CA GLU A 323 0.05 24.67 12.66
C GLU A 323 -1.27 24.71 13.46
N ILE A 324 -1.70 23.56 13.98
CA ILE A 324 -2.85 23.45 14.88
C ILE A 324 -2.33 22.80 16.15
N ARG A 325 -2.29 23.60 17.21
CA ARG A 325 -1.77 23.19 18.53
C ARG A 325 -2.91 23.12 19.54
N ASP A 326 -3.00 22.01 20.21
CA ASP A 326 -3.92 21.76 21.32
C ASP A 326 -3.17 21.63 22.66
N GLU A 327 -3.92 21.81 23.74
CA GLU A 327 -3.49 21.61 25.14
C GLU A 327 -4.21 20.39 25.73
N GLY A 328 -4.19 19.28 24.99
CA GLY A 328 -4.90 18.05 25.32
C GLY A 328 -4.02 16.96 25.92
N GLN A 329 -4.52 15.73 25.82
CA GLN A 329 -3.89 14.54 26.41
C GLN A 329 -2.50 14.20 25.81
N GLY A 330 -2.14 14.79 24.66
CA GLY A 330 -0.89 14.50 23.99
C GLY A 330 -0.81 13.08 23.44
N LEU A 331 0.35 12.74 22.90
CA LEU A 331 0.64 11.46 22.26
C LEU A 331 1.92 10.85 22.84
N ASN A 332 1.95 9.54 23.02
CA ASN A 332 3.19 8.84 23.29
C ASN A 332 3.94 8.50 21.97
N ARG A 333 5.19 8.02 22.06
CA ARG A 333 6.02 7.71 20.89
C ARG A 333 5.39 6.66 19.96
N ASN A 334 4.73 5.65 20.52
CA ASN A 334 4.07 4.61 19.75
C ASN A 334 2.82 5.14 19.02
N ASP A 335 2.08 6.06 19.66
CA ASP A 335 0.92 6.71 19.04
C ASP A 335 1.32 7.56 17.85
N VAL A 336 2.40 8.33 17.94
CA VAL A 336 2.92 9.16 16.83
C VAL A 336 3.25 8.32 15.60
N GLN A 337 3.83 7.13 15.78
CA GLN A 337 4.17 6.23 14.66
C GLN A 337 2.93 5.60 13.98
N LYS A 338 1.81 5.53 14.69
CA LYS A 338 0.58 4.90 14.20
C LYS A 338 -0.49 5.90 13.81
N LEU A 339 -0.31 7.17 14.14
CA LEU A 339 -1.31 8.23 14.11
C LEU A 339 -2.05 8.36 12.75
N PHE A 340 -1.31 8.19 11.66
CA PHE A 340 -1.83 8.32 10.30
C PHE A 340 -2.17 6.96 9.65
N LYS A 341 -2.10 5.85 10.41
CA LYS A 341 -2.54 4.55 9.89
C LYS A 341 -4.06 4.46 9.96
N LYS A 342 -4.66 3.85 8.95
CA LYS A 342 -6.11 3.57 8.91
C LYS A 342 -6.50 2.75 10.15
N PHE A 343 -7.58 3.15 10.84
CA PHE A 343 -8.11 2.49 12.05
C PHE A 343 -7.14 2.38 13.22
N ALA A 344 -6.17 3.27 13.33
CA ALA A 344 -5.24 3.26 14.45
C ALA A 344 -5.98 3.46 15.78
N ILE A 345 -5.76 2.55 16.70
CA ILE A 345 -6.21 2.70 18.10
C ILE A 345 -5.07 3.34 18.88
N LEU A 346 -5.30 4.56 19.35
CA LEU A 346 -4.34 5.34 20.12
C LEU A 346 -4.67 5.23 21.62
N SER A 347 -3.69 5.56 22.46
CA SER A 347 -3.88 5.56 23.91
C SER A 347 -4.74 6.73 24.40
N SER A 348 -4.77 7.85 23.65
CA SER A 348 -5.60 9.01 23.97
C SER A 348 -7.07 8.74 23.63
N LYS A 349 -7.97 9.22 24.48
CA LYS A 349 -9.44 9.12 24.30
C LYS A 349 -10.06 10.50 24.27
N PRO A 350 -11.17 10.72 23.52
CA PRO A 350 -11.90 11.97 23.57
C PRO A 350 -12.21 12.37 25.02
N THR A 351 -12.02 13.65 25.35
CA THR A 351 -12.28 14.18 26.71
C THR A 351 -13.77 14.39 27.00
N GLY A 352 -14.63 14.27 25.99
CA GLY A 352 -16.08 14.33 26.10
C GLY A 352 -16.74 13.01 25.68
N ARG A 353 -17.98 13.09 25.20
CA ARG A 353 -18.75 11.96 24.69
C ARG A 353 -18.58 11.75 23.17
N GLU A 354 -17.58 12.40 22.58
CA GLU A 354 -17.34 12.32 21.14
C GLU A 354 -16.77 10.96 20.75
N THR A 355 -17.07 10.53 19.54
CA THR A 355 -16.51 9.31 18.95
C THR A 355 -15.50 9.67 17.87
N SER A 356 -14.48 8.83 17.67
CA SER A 356 -13.52 8.97 16.59
C SER A 356 -13.58 7.74 15.68
N SER A 357 -13.49 7.95 14.37
CA SER A 357 -13.54 6.89 13.37
C SER A 357 -12.21 6.17 13.18
N GLY A 358 -11.10 6.80 13.55
CA GLY A 358 -9.76 6.33 13.24
C GLY A 358 -9.37 6.47 11.75
N LEU A 359 -10.24 7.06 10.92
CA LEU A 359 -10.00 7.29 9.49
C LEU A 359 -9.58 8.73 9.17
N GLY A 360 -10.09 9.70 9.92
CA GLY A 360 -9.93 11.10 9.59
C GLY A 360 -8.48 11.54 9.35
N LEU A 361 -7.53 11.14 10.20
CA LEU A 361 -6.13 11.51 10.05
C LEU A 361 -5.46 10.82 8.86
N SER A 362 -5.83 9.58 8.53
CA SER A 362 -5.32 8.89 7.34
C SER A 362 -5.83 9.54 6.05
N ILE A 363 -7.10 9.95 6.02
CA ILE A 363 -7.70 10.71 4.91
C ILE A 363 -7.02 12.08 4.77
N ALA A 364 -6.83 12.80 5.88
CA ALA A 364 -6.12 14.08 5.88
C ALA A 364 -4.71 13.95 5.31
N LYS A 365 -3.97 12.91 5.69
CA LYS A 365 -2.65 12.63 5.15
C LYS A 365 -2.69 12.38 3.65
N SER A 366 -3.60 11.54 3.16
CA SER A 366 -3.74 11.27 1.73
C SER A 366 -4.05 12.53 0.93
N PHE A 367 -4.96 13.39 1.41
CA PHE A 367 -5.25 14.65 0.73
C PHE A 367 -4.06 15.60 0.69
N VAL A 368 -3.30 15.73 1.78
CA VAL A 368 -2.09 16.55 1.81
C VAL A 368 -1.02 16.01 0.85
N GLU A 369 -0.82 14.69 0.83
CA GLU A 369 0.14 14.03 -0.09
C GLU A 369 -0.25 14.18 -1.57
N LEU A 370 -1.55 14.12 -1.90
CA LEU A 370 -2.05 14.41 -3.25
C LEU A 370 -1.70 15.84 -3.69
N HIS A 371 -1.69 16.80 -2.77
CA HIS A 371 -1.26 18.18 -3.01
C HIS A 371 0.26 18.37 -2.98
N LYS A 372 1.06 17.28 -2.97
CA LYS A 372 2.52 17.30 -2.84
C LYS A 372 3.01 17.98 -1.56
N GLY A 373 2.15 18.03 -0.56
CA GLY A 373 2.43 18.54 0.77
C GLY A 373 2.88 17.44 1.75
N THR A 374 3.12 17.86 2.99
CA THR A 374 3.47 16.95 4.09
C THR A 374 2.64 17.27 5.32
N ILE A 375 2.29 16.24 6.09
CA ILE A 375 1.61 16.37 7.39
C ILE A 375 2.32 15.51 8.43
N TYR A 376 2.55 16.09 9.61
CA TYR A 376 3.11 15.37 10.74
C TYR A 376 2.60 15.95 12.05
N ALA A 377 2.82 15.22 13.15
CA ALA A 377 2.44 15.64 14.49
C ALA A 377 3.63 15.58 15.44
N MET A 378 3.67 16.54 16.35
CA MET A 378 4.63 16.59 17.46
C MET A 378 3.86 16.64 18.79
N SER A 379 4.32 15.85 19.77
CA SER A 379 3.81 15.92 21.12
C SER A 379 4.95 15.73 22.11
N PRO A 380 5.08 16.60 23.12
CA PRO A 380 6.09 16.43 24.18
C PRO A 380 5.80 15.25 25.10
N GLY A 381 4.64 14.61 24.97
CA GLY A 381 4.22 13.46 25.76
C GLY A 381 2.81 13.59 26.31
N LYS A 382 2.46 12.64 27.18
CA LYS A 382 1.14 12.59 27.82
C LYS A 382 0.84 13.89 28.59
N ASP A 383 -0.39 14.41 28.44
CA ASP A 383 -0.94 15.62 29.07
C ASP A 383 -0.18 16.92 28.72
N LYS A 384 0.57 16.93 27.59
CA LYS A 384 1.33 18.10 27.12
C LYS A 384 0.85 18.63 25.77
N GLY A 385 -0.32 18.17 25.31
CA GLY A 385 -0.91 18.56 24.05
C GLY A 385 -0.22 17.99 22.81
N THR A 386 -0.77 18.32 21.67
CA THR A 386 -0.25 17.90 20.35
C THR A 386 -0.22 19.13 19.43
N THR A 387 0.76 19.15 18.53
CA THR A 387 0.84 20.11 17.44
C THR A 387 0.84 19.36 16.13
N PHE A 388 -0.19 19.56 15.33
CA PHE A 388 -0.24 19.11 13.94
C PHE A 388 0.32 20.18 13.02
N ILE A 389 1.16 19.78 12.08
CA ILE A 389 1.78 20.67 11.11
C ILE A 389 1.46 20.13 9.72
N VAL A 390 0.86 21.00 8.88
CA VAL A 390 0.59 20.75 7.47
C VAL A 390 1.45 21.73 6.67
N SER A 391 2.22 21.21 5.73
CA SER A 391 3.01 22.01 4.79
C SER A 391 2.46 21.80 3.39
N LEU A 392 1.98 22.85 2.74
CA LEU A 392 1.43 22.82 1.40
C LEU A 392 2.29 23.69 0.48
N PRO A 393 2.62 23.25 -0.74
CA PRO A 393 3.30 24.10 -1.70
C PRO A 393 2.41 25.28 -2.10
N ILE A 394 3.01 26.44 -2.33
CA ILE A 394 2.30 27.64 -2.82
C ILE A 394 1.77 27.37 -4.24
N LYS A 395 2.58 26.69 -5.08
CA LYS A 395 2.19 26.31 -6.44
C LYS A 395 2.08 24.80 -6.54
N TYR A 396 0.99 24.31 -7.13
CA TYR A 396 0.81 22.89 -7.42
C TYR A 396 1.57 22.51 -8.68
N ILE A 397 2.49 21.55 -8.56
CA ILE A 397 3.24 20.99 -9.71
C ILE A 397 2.78 19.52 -9.83
N PRO A 398 1.97 19.18 -10.84
CA PRO A 398 1.59 17.79 -11.10
C PRO A 398 2.83 16.96 -11.46
N ASP A 399 2.78 15.65 -11.20
CA ASP A 399 3.78 14.74 -11.74
C ASP A 399 3.74 14.83 -13.27
N ARG A 400 4.90 14.98 -13.92
CA ARG A 400 4.95 14.91 -15.38
C ARG A 400 4.43 13.54 -15.81
N GLU A 401 3.39 13.53 -16.63
CA GLU A 401 3.10 12.32 -17.41
C GLU A 401 4.37 11.97 -18.19
N PRO A 402 4.79 10.69 -18.23
CA PRO A 402 5.88 10.30 -19.10
C PRO A 402 5.49 10.75 -20.52
N GLU A 403 6.29 11.64 -21.13
CA GLU A 403 6.14 12.01 -22.54
C GLU A 403 6.20 10.70 -23.33
N ILE A 404 5.06 10.28 -23.88
CA ILE A 404 5.00 9.25 -24.89
C ILE A 404 5.51 9.92 -26.16
N GLU A 405 6.82 9.85 -26.41
CA GLU A 405 7.36 10.14 -27.74
C GLU A 405 6.78 9.08 -28.70
N TYR A 406 5.98 9.57 -29.66
CA TYR A 406 5.43 8.80 -30.79
C TYR A 406 6.51 8.61 -31.87
#